data_00e322e082a3af2cec6faa076e5ae06a
#
_entry.id   00e322e082a3af2cec6faa076e5ae06a
#
_cell.length_a   1.000
_cell.length_b   1.000
_cell.length_c   1.000
_cell.angle_alpha   90.00
_cell.angle_beta   90.00
_cell.angle_gamma   90.00
#
_symmetry.space_group_name_H-M   'P 1'
#
loop_
_entity.id
_entity.type
_entity.pdbx_description
1 polymer ?
#
loop_
_entity_poly.entity_id
_entity_poly.type
_entity_poly.pdbx_seq_one_letter_code
_entity_poly.pdbx_strand_id
1 'polypeptide(L)'
;MTRNYFTYSILVLGLCLSGVSYAANSQNTELKQILSRAFAKDPELLEAKANTMIAHSQTEQAISGHYPTISVFGRQSLEDYSRYNTNDRNNKFTPGAQANLNLYSFGAVEKKVAYSEANEASFRYKYDETKENIAYKITELYLMAIRSKDAIAAQQRGLARLRSIIGEIEAIADNDEGRRSELVQAEARMFAVEQQQNTSERELQDALSQLQRYSGKAVKANGLADPFKGMTAAQLKKRYSQNQYLHPSYQTAQAKITSAHAGVEAERASRYPKLDLVGQATKEDRQVYLNVSWDMFNRASSYSVQEKAQTLEAEKSRLEQTKLDLEEKTRTALINLEEYRRQIGTLSKQVNSLYEVTNFYKLQFQIAKRSLLDLLNAENELLSAELSRVSAEYQLRHSVLDYLYSQGMTTKWATDLK
;
A
#
# COMPACT_ATOMS: atom_id res chain seq x y z
N MET A 1 -58.51 -18.07 46.68
CA MET A 1 -59.54 -16.99 46.76
C MET A 1 -59.04 -15.85 45.87
N THR A 2 -59.94 -15.53 44.90
CA THR A 2 -60.19 -14.28 44.14
C THR A 2 -58.99 -13.75 43.32
N ARG A 3 -58.84 -13.98 42.00
CA ARG A 3 -59.59 -13.56 40.84
C ARG A 3 -59.86 -12.05 40.76
N ASN A 4 -59.12 -11.34 39.87
CA ASN A 4 -59.69 -10.22 39.11
C ASN A 4 -59.01 -10.02 37.78
N TYR A 5 -59.76 -10.12 36.68
CA TYR A 5 -59.46 -9.77 35.31
C TYR A 5 -59.63 -8.25 35.15
N PHE A 6 -58.68 -7.63 34.42
CA PHE A 6 -58.95 -6.33 33.81
C PHE A 6 -58.49 -6.36 32.35
N THR A 7 -59.45 -6.38 31.49
CA THR A 7 -59.42 -6.16 30.07
C THR A 7 -59.11 -4.69 29.77
N TYR A 8 -58.11 -4.40 28.97
CA TYR A 8 -57.99 -3.11 28.31
C TYR A 8 -57.84 -3.28 26.80
N SER A 9 -58.72 -2.55 26.13
CA SER A 9 -58.95 -2.45 24.70
C SER A 9 -57.72 -1.97 23.97
N ILE A 10 -57.40 -2.66 22.87
CA ILE A 10 -56.38 -2.28 21.90
C ILE A 10 -56.99 -1.20 20.98
N LEU A 11 -56.44 0.02 21.08
CA LEU A 11 -56.66 1.08 20.11
C LEU A 11 -55.54 1.03 19.11
N VAL A 12 -55.81 0.47 17.92
CA VAL A 12 -54.87 0.45 16.79
C VAL A 12 -54.82 1.84 16.18
N LEU A 13 -53.82 2.62 16.51
CA LEU A 13 -53.48 3.87 15.82
C LEU A 13 -52.48 3.54 14.71
N GLY A 14 -52.98 3.52 13.46
CA GLY A 14 -52.17 3.37 12.26
C GLY A 14 -51.27 4.59 12.08
N LEU A 15 -49.98 4.47 12.44
CA LEU A 15 -48.93 5.40 12.01
C LEU A 15 -48.44 4.93 10.64
N CYS A 16 -48.87 5.61 9.57
CA CYS A 16 -48.18 5.61 8.29
C CYS A 16 -46.80 6.23 8.48
N LEU A 17 -45.80 5.42 8.80
CA LEU A 17 -44.43 5.78 8.63
C LEU A 17 -44.13 5.79 7.12
N SER A 18 -44.28 6.98 6.50
CA SER A 18 -43.62 7.28 5.23
C SER A 18 -42.12 7.01 5.39
N GLY A 19 -41.73 5.85 4.89
CA GLY A 19 -40.33 5.50 4.74
C GLY A 19 -39.66 6.52 3.83
N VAL A 20 -39.05 7.53 4.41
CA VAL A 20 -38.01 8.30 3.75
C VAL A 20 -36.88 7.29 3.52
N SER A 21 -36.90 6.68 2.34
CA SER A 21 -35.73 5.94 1.83
C SER A 21 -34.58 6.92 1.80
N TYR A 22 -33.75 6.87 2.83
CA TYR A 22 -32.38 7.33 2.74
C TYR A 22 -31.75 6.51 1.61
N ALA A 23 -31.75 7.04 0.41
CA ALA A 23 -30.84 6.66 -0.64
C ALA A 23 -29.44 7.07 -0.17
N ALA A 24 -28.97 6.39 0.90
CA ALA A 24 -27.62 6.56 1.42
C ALA A 24 -26.67 6.01 0.37
N ASN A 25 -26.00 6.92 -0.30
CA ASN A 25 -24.65 6.85 -0.86
C ASN A 25 -24.10 5.41 -1.06
N SER A 26 -24.69 4.64 -1.99
CA SER A 26 -24.17 3.33 -2.40
C SER A 26 -22.91 3.46 -3.28
N GLN A 27 -22.42 4.68 -3.50
CA GLN A 27 -21.42 4.96 -4.55
C GLN A 27 -20.00 4.51 -4.22
N ASN A 28 -19.62 4.32 -2.95
CA ASN A 28 -18.27 3.91 -2.57
C ASN A 28 -18.21 2.53 -1.90
N THR A 29 -19.31 1.78 -1.91
CA THR A 29 -19.43 0.51 -1.19
C THR A 29 -18.43 -0.54 -1.71
N GLU A 30 -18.13 -0.53 -3.00
CA GLU A 30 -17.24 -1.53 -3.62
C GLU A 30 -15.78 -1.30 -3.24
N LEU A 31 -15.27 -0.07 -3.36
CA LEU A 31 -13.89 0.27 -2.94
C LEU A 31 -13.69 -0.02 -1.44
N LYS A 32 -14.66 0.37 -0.60
CA LYS A 32 -14.62 0.08 0.84
C LYS A 32 -14.57 -1.41 1.13
N GLN A 33 -15.35 -2.22 0.40
CA GLN A 33 -15.33 -3.68 0.56
C GLN A 33 -13.98 -4.29 0.13
N ILE A 34 -13.37 -3.81 -0.96
CA ILE A 34 -12.06 -4.25 -1.42
C ILE A 34 -11.01 -3.94 -0.35
N LEU A 35 -10.96 -2.69 0.13
CA LEU A 35 -10.01 -2.24 1.15
C LEU A 35 -10.16 -3.01 2.47
N SER A 36 -11.40 -3.18 2.95
CA SER A 36 -11.64 -3.91 4.21
C SER A 36 -11.20 -5.38 4.14
N ARG A 37 -11.38 -6.02 2.98
CA ARG A 37 -10.92 -7.40 2.76
C ARG A 37 -9.41 -7.50 2.62
N ALA A 38 -8.80 -6.57 1.91
CA ALA A 38 -7.36 -6.50 1.78
C ALA A 38 -6.70 -6.34 3.15
N PHE A 39 -7.18 -5.42 3.99
CA PHE A 39 -6.67 -5.25 5.35
C PHE A 39 -6.82 -6.49 6.24
N ALA A 40 -7.79 -7.36 5.94
CA ALA A 40 -8.00 -8.59 6.70
C ALA A 40 -7.20 -9.80 6.18
N LYS A 41 -6.89 -9.85 4.87
CA LYS A 41 -6.44 -11.09 4.23
C LYS A 41 -5.27 -10.93 3.25
N ASP A 42 -4.79 -9.71 3.00
CA ASP A 42 -3.70 -9.52 2.07
C ASP A 42 -2.42 -10.19 2.58
N PRO A 43 -1.75 -11.02 1.75
CA PRO A 43 -0.54 -11.73 2.16
C PRO A 43 0.62 -10.82 2.59
N GLU A 44 0.80 -9.66 1.94
CA GLU A 44 1.84 -8.69 2.28
C GLU A 44 1.64 -8.09 3.68
N LEU A 45 0.36 -7.82 4.04
CA LEU A 45 0.03 -7.33 5.37
C LEU A 45 0.13 -8.43 6.44
N LEU A 46 -0.23 -9.67 6.10
CA LEU A 46 -0.04 -10.83 6.97
C LEU A 46 1.44 -11.11 7.21
N GLU A 47 2.28 -10.99 6.17
CA GLU A 47 3.75 -11.07 6.28
C GLU A 47 4.29 -9.97 7.20
N ALA A 48 3.90 -8.71 7.00
CA ALA A 48 4.32 -7.59 7.87
C ALA A 48 3.91 -7.84 9.33
N LYS A 49 2.71 -8.39 9.57
CA LYS A 49 2.25 -8.79 10.89
C LYS A 49 3.10 -9.94 11.48
N ALA A 50 3.41 -10.95 10.67
CA ALA A 50 4.28 -12.05 11.11
C ALA A 50 5.69 -11.54 11.45
N ASN A 51 6.24 -10.61 10.66
CA ASN A 51 7.52 -9.98 10.94
C ASN A 51 7.52 -9.19 12.27
N THR A 52 6.40 -8.56 12.63
CA THR A 52 6.24 -7.94 13.96
C THR A 52 6.29 -8.99 15.07
N MET A 53 5.64 -10.14 14.88
CA MET A 53 5.68 -11.25 15.85
C MET A 53 7.07 -11.89 15.96
N ILE A 54 7.80 -12.00 14.85
CA ILE A 54 9.19 -12.45 14.83
C ILE A 54 10.07 -11.49 15.65
N ALA A 55 9.94 -10.18 15.42
CA ALA A 55 10.69 -9.18 16.17
C ALA A 55 10.37 -9.23 17.69
N HIS A 56 9.09 -9.42 18.04
CA HIS A 56 8.69 -9.63 19.44
C HIS A 56 9.34 -10.88 20.05
N SER A 57 9.36 -12.00 19.31
CA SER A 57 10.05 -13.23 19.78
C SER A 57 11.56 -13.01 19.93
N GLN A 58 12.18 -12.17 19.10
CA GLN A 58 13.59 -11.79 19.25
C GLN A 58 13.82 -10.92 20.49
N THR A 59 12.85 -10.07 20.85
CA THR A 59 12.88 -9.30 22.09
C THR A 59 12.83 -10.23 23.30
N GLU A 60 11.91 -11.18 23.33
CA GLU A 60 11.82 -12.19 24.40
C GLU A 60 13.09 -13.06 24.45
N GLN A 61 13.67 -13.39 23.31
CA GLN A 61 14.95 -14.10 23.24
C GLN A 61 16.10 -13.26 23.83
N ALA A 62 16.10 -11.94 23.61
CA ALA A 62 17.11 -11.06 24.24
C ALA A 62 16.92 -10.96 25.76
N ILE A 63 15.67 -10.86 26.22
CA ILE A 63 15.30 -10.86 27.65
C ILE A 63 15.72 -12.19 28.31
N SER A 64 15.66 -13.30 27.58
CA SER A 64 16.08 -14.60 28.11
C SER A 64 17.56 -14.67 28.49
N GLY A 65 18.38 -13.71 28.06
CA GLY A 65 19.75 -13.53 28.53
C GLY A 65 19.90 -13.28 30.04
N HIS A 66 18.83 -12.89 30.74
CA HIS A 66 18.79 -12.76 32.21
C HIS A 66 18.44 -14.06 32.93
N TYR A 67 18.05 -15.10 32.21
CA TYR A 67 17.64 -16.38 32.77
C TYR A 67 18.72 -17.46 32.62
N PRO A 68 18.75 -18.46 33.49
CA PRO A 68 19.70 -19.57 33.37
C PRO A 68 19.43 -20.43 32.14
N THR A 69 20.49 -20.81 31.44
CA THR A 69 20.45 -21.82 30.38
C THR A 69 20.85 -23.17 30.99
N ILE A 70 19.98 -24.17 30.87
CA ILE A 70 20.25 -25.54 31.31
C ILE A 70 20.47 -26.40 30.10
N SER A 71 21.59 -27.10 30.03
CA SER A 71 21.97 -28.03 28.97
C SER A 71 22.39 -29.37 29.52
N VAL A 72 22.09 -30.44 28.79
CA VAL A 72 22.63 -31.79 29.03
C VAL A 72 23.63 -32.10 27.93
N PHE A 73 24.71 -32.73 28.30
CA PHE A 73 25.77 -33.08 27.36
C PHE A 73 26.27 -34.50 27.58
N GLY A 74 26.80 -35.12 26.54
CA GLY A 74 27.57 -36.35 26.61
C GLY A 74 28.95 -36.13 26.02
N ARG A 75 30.00 -36.43 26.77
CA ARG A 75 31.36 -36.34 26.29
C ARG A 75 31.95 -37.71 26.20
N GLN A 76 32.45 -38.07 25.03
CA GLN A 76 33.23 -39.29 24.80
C GLN A 76 34.71 -38.90 24.72
N SER A 77 35.52 -39.36 25.69
CA SER A 77 36.98 -39.20 25.61
C SER A 77 37.52 -40.28 24.67
N LEU A 78 38.24 -39.86 23.62
CA LEU A 78 38.90 -40.79 22.66
C LEU A 78 40.30 -41.09 23.14
N GLU A 79 41.02 -40.11 23.63
CA GLU A 79 42.35 -40.23 24.19
C GLU A 79 42.52 -39.13 25.26
N ASP A 80 43.07 -39.49 26.42
CA ASP A 80 43.34 -38.58 27.52
C ASP A 80 44.78 -38.84 28.00
N TYR A 81 45.72 -37.94 27.70
CA TYR A 81 47.08 -37.98 28.17
C TYR A 81 47.28 -37.05 29.34
N SER A 82 47.48 -37.60 30.51
CA SER A 82 47.86 -36.83 31.72
C SER A 82 49.20 -37.28 32.23
N ARG A 83 50.10 -36.28 32.39
CA ARG A 83 51.51 -36.52 32.87
C ARG A 83 51.57 -37.08 34.29
N TYR A 84 50.53 -36.92 35.09
CA TYR A 84 50.43 -37.28 36.50
C TYR A 84 49.41 -38.35 36.85
N ASN A 85 48.64 -38.84 35.89
CA ASN A 85 47.60 -39.83 36.13
C ASN A 85 47.76 -40.99 35.14
N THR A 86 48.23 -42.12 35.62
CA THR A 86 48.47 -43.35 34.87
C THR A 86 47.22 -44.24 34.75
N ASN A 87 46.08 -43.86 35.28
CA ASN A 87 44.83 -44.59 35.09
C ASN A 87 44.28 -44.35 33.69
N ASP A 88 44.20 -45.41 32.92
CA ASP A 88 43.69 -45.48 31.58
C ASP A 88 42.20 -45.06 31.55
N ARG A 89 41.93 -43.79 31.23
CA ARG A 89 40.60 -43.21 31.06
C ARG A 89 40.13 -43.19 29.62
N ASN A 90 40.84 -43.88 28.75
CA ASN A 90 40.54 -43.94 27.34
C ASN A 90 39.13 -44.54 27.13
N ASN A 91 38.40 -43.97 26.18
CA ASN A 91 37.10 -44.47 25.72
C ASN A 91 35.95 -44.41 26.76
N LYS A 92 35.96 -43.40 27.65
CA LYS A 92 34.90 -43.21 28.66
C LYS A 92 33.85 -42.22 28.22
N PHE A 93 32.59 -42.66 28.22
CA PHE A 93 31.45 -41.76 28.02
C PHE A 93 31.03 -41.16 29.36
N THR A 94 31.01 -39.79 29.39
CA THR A 94 30.64 -39.03 30.58
C THR A 94 29.41 -38.19 30.26
N PRO A 95 28.21 -38.59 30.69
CA PRO A 95 27.01 -37.78 30.65
C PRO A 95 27.08 -36.72 31.74
N GLY A 96 26.52 -35.51 31.44
CA GLY A 96 26.46 -34.42 32.39
C GLY A 96 25.35 -33.44 32.11
N ALA A 97 25.11 -32.58 33.07
CA ALA A 97 24.25 -31.40 32.93
C ALA A 97 25.03 -30.15 33.33
N GLN A 98 24.73 -29.07 32.67
CA GLN A 98 25.33 -27.76 32.93
C GLN A 98 24.22 -26.69 33.01
N ALA A 99 24.32 -25.81 34.02
CA ALA A 99 23.51 -24.60 34.11
C ALA A 99 24.45 -23.39 34.03
N ASN A 100 24.13 -22.42 33.18
CA ASN A 100 24.86 -21.18 33.04
C ASN A 100 23.91 -19.99 33.27
N LEU A 101 24.25 -19.10 34.18
CA LEU A 101 23.50 -17.88 34.48
C LEU A 101 24.44 -16.67 34.38
N ASN A 102 24.11 -15.73 33.47
CA ASN A 102 24.81 -14.45 33.46
C ASN A 102 24.43 -13.63 34.68
N LEU A 103 25.41 -13.37 35.55
CA LEU A 103 25.20 -12.54 36.73
C LEU A 103 25.42 -11.06 36.45
N TYR A 104 26.42 -10.75 35.61
CA TYR A 104 26.76 -9.37 35.26
C TYR A 104 27.55 -9.30 33.97
N SER A 105 27.12 -8.44 33.04
CA SER A 105 27.75 -8.26 31.73
C SER A 105 28.04 -6.80 31.36
N PHE A 106 28.18 -5.91 32.35
CA PHE A 106 28.42 -4.46 32.17
C PHE A 106 27.39 -3.81 31.23
N GLY A 107 26.13 -4.21 31.36
CA GLY A 107 25.03 -3.69 30.57
C GLY A 107 24.86 -4.33 29.16
N ALA A 108 25.62 -5.37 28.81
CA ALA A 108 25.54 -5.96 27.46
C ALA A 108 24.16 -6.61 27.22
N VAL A 109 23.60 -7.31 28.20
CA VAL A 109 22.27 -7.93 28.08
C VAL A 109 21.21 -6.85 27.99
N GLU A 110 21.23 -5.85 28.86
CA GLU A 110 20.28 -4.72 28.87
C GLU A 110 20.31 -3.92 27.57
N LYS A 111 21.49 -3.66 27.03
CA LYS A 111 21.66 -2.96 25.75
C LYS A 111 21.16 -3.81 24.56
N LYS A 112 21.35 -5.13 24.63
CA LYS A 112 20.81 -6.05 23.65
C LYS A 112 19.28 -6.11 23.69
N VAL A 113 18.68 -6.09 24.88
CA VAL A 113 17.23 -5.98 25.06
C VAL A 113 16.72 -4.67 24.46
N ALA A 114 17.33 -3.53 24.84
CA ALA A 114 16.94 -2.22 24.31
C ALA A 114 17.05 -2.14 22.76
N TYR A 115 18.07 -2.79 22.17
CA TYR A 115 18.18 -2.91 20.72
C TYR A 115 17.01 -3.71 20.13
N SER A 116 16.66 -4.85 20.72
CA SER A 116 15.57 -5.72 20.24
C SER A 116 14.22 -5.03 20.38
N GLU A 117 13.95 -4.34 21.49
CA GLU A 117 12.72 -3.54 21.70
C GLU A 117 12.58 -2.41 20.66
N ALA A 118 13.67 -1.68 20.41
CA ALA A 118 13.67 -0.63 19.40
C ALA A 118 13.48 -1.21 17.97
N ASN A 119 14.05 -2.38 17.70
CA ASN A 119 13.85 -3.10 16.44
C ASN A 119 12.39 -3.57 16.30
N GLU A 120 11.78 -4.12 17.35
CA GLU A 120 10.36 -4.50 17.37
C GLU A 120 9.47 -3.29 17.08
N ALA A 121 9.75 -2.13 17.70
CA ALA A 121 9.02 -0.90 17.42
C ALA A 121 9.10 -0.50 15.94
N SER A 122 10.28 -0.69 15.30
CA SER A 122 10.43 -0.40 13.86
C SER A 122 9.55 -1.29 12.97
N PHE A 123 9.38 -2.57 13.33
CA PHE A 123 8.49 -3.48 12.62
C PHE A 123 7.00 -3.16 12.82
N ARG A 124 6.61 -2.63 13.99
CA ARG A 124 5.22 -2.15 14.22
C ARG A 124 4.90 -0.98 13.27
N TYR A 125 5.78 0.02 13.19
CA TYR A 125 5.59 1.13 12.26
C TYR A 125 5.66 0.67 10.78
N LYS A 126 6.50 -0.32 10.48
CA LYS A 126 6.57 -0.91 9.14
C LYS A 126 5.26 -1.61 8.74
N TYR A 127 4.57 -2.23 9.68
CA TYR A 127 3.23 -2.77 9.45
C TYR A 127 2.23 -1.68 9.05
N ASP A 128 2.23 -0.53 9.76
CA ASP A 128 1.36 0.59 9.44
C ASP A 128 1.72 1.22 8.07
N GLU A 129 3.01 1.34 7.76
CA GLU A 129 3.49 1.77 6.45
C GLU A 129 3.02 0.83 5.33
N THR A 130 3.13 -0.48 5.54
CA THR A 130 2.65 -1.48 4.57
C THR A 130 1.15 -1.36 4.34
N LYS A 131 0.38 -1.15 5.40
CA LYS A 131 -1.06 -0.93 5.33
C LYS A 131 -1.42 0.31 4.52
N GLU A 132 -0.67 1.41 4.70
CA GLU A 132 -0.84 2.66 3.95
C GLU A 132 -0.52 2.44 2.45
N ASN A 133 0.56 1.73 2.15
CA ASN A 133 0.96 1.39 0.78
C ASN A 133 -0.07 0.52 0.05
N ILE A 134 -0.64 -0.48 0.73
CA ILE A 134 -1.70 -1.33 0.18
C ILE A 134 -2.96 -0.51 -0.10
N ALA A 135 -3.35 0.39 0.82
CA ALA A 135 -4.49 1.28 0.61
C ALA A 135 -4.28 2.19 -0.60
N TYR A 136 -3.09 2.77 -0.74
CA TYR A 136 -2.72 3.57 -1.90
C TYR A 136 -2.82 2.77 -3.20
N LYS A 137 -2.18 1.61 -3.27
CA LYS A 137 -2.12 0.76 -4.46
C LYS A 137 -3.50 0.28 -4.92
N ILE A 138 -4.36 -0.15 -3.99
CA ILE A 138 -5.73 -0.56 -4.30
C ILE A 138 -6.52 0.63 -4.86
N THR A 139 -6.40 1.80 -4.24
CA THR A 139 -7.12 2.99 -4.68
C THR A 139 -6.62 3.45 -6.05
N GLU A 140 -5.30 3.40 -6.31
CA GLU A 140 -4.71 3.68 -7.63
C GLU A 140 -5.29 2.77 -8.71
N LEU A 141 -5.31 1.45 -8.49
CA LEU A 141 -5.91 0.48 -9.42
C LEU A 141 -7.40 0.75 -9.67
N TYR A 142 -8.11 1.14 -8.61
CA TYR A 142 -9.52 1.50 -8.71
C TYR A 142 -9.74 2.76 -9.57
N LEU A 143 -8.87 3.78 -9.42
CA LEU A 143 -8.90 4.98 -10.26
C LEU A 143 -8.53 4.67 -11.72
N MET A 144 -7.58 3.76 -11.98
CA MET A 144 -7.27 3.30 -13.33
C MET A 144 -8.48 2.64 -13.98
N ALA A 145 -9.20 1.78 -13.25
CA ALA A 145 -10.42 1.15 -13.75
C ALA A 145 -11.52 2.20 -14.10
N ILE A 146 -11.67 3.25 -13.28
CA ILE A 146 -12.58 4.36 -13.58
C ILE A 146 -12.15 5.09 -14.84
N ARG A 147 -10.85 5.41 -14.99
CA ARG A 147 -10.32 6.07 -16.19
C ARG A 147 -10.64 5.28 -17.47
N SER A 148 -10.36 3.97 -17.47
CA SER A 148 -10.61 3.13 -18.63
C SER A 148 -12.12 3.02 -18.95
N LYS A 149 -12.97 2.93 -17.92
CA LYS A 149 -14.43 2.99 -18.05
C LYS A 149 -14.90 4.30 -18.68
N ASP A 150 -14.39 5.44 -18.22
CA ASP A 150 -14.74 6.77 -18.73
C ASP A 150 -14.25 6.95 -20.16
N ALA A 151 -13.05 6.42 -20.52
CA ALA A 151 -12.50 6.43 -21.86
C ALA A 151 -13.35 5.59 -22.82
N ILE A 152 -13.76 4.38 -22.44
CA ILE A 152 -14.67 3.52 -23.23
C ILE A 152 -15.98 4.27 -23.52
N ALA A 153 -16.55 4.95 -22.53
CA ALA A 153 -17.78 5.72 -22.71
C ALA A 153 -17.60 6.89 -23.72
N ALA A 154 -16.45 7.57 -23.72
CA ALA A 154 -16.14 8.60 -24.72
C ALA A 154 -15.97 8.01 -26.12
N GLN A 155 -15.24 6.90 -26.25
CA GLN A 155 -15.03 6.18 -27.51
C GLN A 155 -16.35 5.65 -28.09
N GLN A 156 -17.24 5.11 -27.27
CA GLN A 156 -18.56 4.66 -27.70
C GLN A 156 -19.40 5.81 -28.27
N ARG A 157 -19.35 7.02 -27.66
CA ARG A 157 -20.00 8.20 -28.23
C ARG A 157 -19.40 8.60 -29.58
N GLY A 158 -18.06 8.59 -29.70
CA GLY A 158 -17.35 8.83 -30.95
C GLY A 158 -17.73 7.84 -32.04
N LEU A 159 -17.75 6.55 -31.72
CA LEU A 159 -18.19 5.48 -32.66
C LEU A 159 -19.64 5.66 -33.11
N ALA A 160 -20.54 6.04 -32.20
CA ALA A 160 -21.94 6.29 -32.56
C ALA A 160 -22.06 7.47 -33.54
N ARG A 161 -21.28 8.54 -33.38
CA ARG A 161 -21.25 9.67 -34.32
C ARG A 161 -20.65 9.26 -35.68
N LEU A 162 -19.54 8.52 -35.69
CA LEU A 162 -18.91 8.02 -36.92
C LEU A 162 -19.84 7.07 -37.69
N ARG A 163 -20.54 6.15 -37.01
CA ARG A 163 -21.54 5.26 -37.64
C ARG A 163 -22.68 6.04 -38.29
N SER A 164 -23.13 7.12 -37.65
CA SER A 164 -24.13 8.01 -38.27
C SER A 164 -23.63 8.67 -39.54
N ILE A 165 -22.36 9.12 -39.56
CA ILE A 165 -21.73 9.73 -40.75
C ILE A 165 -21.57 8.67 -41.86
N ILE A 166 -21.12 7.46 -41.54
CA ILE A 166 -20.95 6.35 -42.47
C ILE A 166 -22.29 6.03 -43.17
N GLY A 167 -23.38 5.87 -42.40
CA GLY A 167 -24.71 5.60 -42.98
C GLY A 167 -25.22 6.70 -43.92
N GLU A 168 -24.86 7.98 -43.65
CA GLU A 168 -25.18 9.08 -44.58
C GLU A 168 -24.36 9.01 -45.87
N ILE A 169 -23.08 8.57 -45.77
CA ILE A 169 -22.21 8.44 -46.96
C ILE A 169 -22.54 7.21 -47.78
N GLU A 170 -22.87 6.08 -47.16
CA GLU A 170 -23.34 4.88 -47.86
C GLU A 170 -24.51 5.19 -48.77
N ALA A 171 -25.54 5.91 -48.28
CA ALA A 171 -26.69 6.30 -49.08
C ALA A 171 -26.32 7.22 -50.28
N ILE A 172 -25.22 7.97 -50.20
CA ILE A 172 -24.72 8.82 -51.30
C ILE A 172 -23.87 7.98 -52.26
N ALA A 173 -22.96 7.14 -51.73
CA ALA A 173 -22.03 6.31 -52.52
C ALA A 173 -22.75 5.26 -53.39
N ASP A 174 -23.92 4.78 -52.97
CA ASP A 174 -24.78 3.88 -53.77
C ASP A 174 -25.28 4.52 -55.08
N ASN A 175 -25.31 5.88 -55.11
CA ASN A 175 -25.75 6.63 -56.27
C ASN A 175 -24.60 7.37 -57.00
N ASP A 176 -23.41 7.47 -56.40
CA ASP A 176 -22.23 8.15 -56.91
C ASP A 176 -20.95 7.37 -56.59
N GLU A 177 -20.48 6.56 -57.54
CA GLU A 177 -19.31 5.70 -57.40
C GLU A 177 -18.00 6.47 -57.08
N GLY A 178 -17.95 7.76 -57.43
CA GLY A 178 -16.83 8.66 -57.13
C GLY A 178 -16.65 8.92 -55.62
N ARG A 179 -17.71 8.75 -54.84
CA ARG A 179 -17.69 8.95 -53.37
C ARG A 179 -17.33 7.70 -52.56
N ARG A 180 -17.10 6.57 -53.19
CA ARG A 180 -16.71 5.31 -52.55
C ARG A 180 -15.40 5.46 -51.76
N SER A 181 -14.47 6.30 -52.22
CA SER A 181 -13.24 6.60 -51.49
C SER A 181 -13.47 7.33 -50.14
N GLU A 182 -14.52 8.14 -50.06
CA GLU A 182 -14.94 8.85 -48.83
C GLU A 182 -15.50 7.85 -47.80
N LEU A 183 -16.29 6.87 -48.26
CA LEU A 183 -16.81 5.79 -47.39
C LEU A 183 -15.67 5.00 -46.77
N VAL A 184 -14.71 4.55 -47.55
CA VAL A 184 -13.55 3.79 -47.08
C VAL A 184 -12.72 4.61 -46.07
N GLN A 185 -12.59 5.93 -46.28
CA GLN A 185 -11.91 6.80 -45.28
C GLN A 185 -12.67 6.88 -43.97
N ALA A 186 -14.01 6.99 -44.01
CA ALA A 186 -14.82 7.05 -42.78
C ALA A 186 -14.76 5.71 -42.00
N GLU A 187 -14.85 4.58 -42.73
CA GLU A 187 -14.69 3.24 -42.14
C GLU A 187 -13.30 3.06 -41.51
N ALA A 188 -12.22 3.50 -42.17
CA ALA A 188 -10.87 3.43 -41.63
C ALA A 188 -10.74 4.23 -40.32
N ARG A 189 -11.38 5.41 -40.22
CA ARG A 189 -11.44 6.22 -38.97
C ARG A 189 -12.24 5.48 -37.90
N MET A 190 -13.35 4.87 -38.21
CA MET A 190 -14.15 4.09 -37.29
C MET A 190 -13.35 2.91 -36.72
N PHE A 191 -12.66 2.13 -37.56
CA PHE A 191 -11.83 1.01 -37.11
C PHE A 191 -10.66 1.47 -36.21
N ALA A 192 -10.08 2.65 -36.46
CA ALA A 192 -9.05 3.22 -35.59
C ALA A 192 -9.61 3.51 -34.17
N VAL A 193 -10.84 4.02 -34.07
CA VAL A 193 -11.50 4.26 -32.78
C VAL A 193 -11.90 2.94 -32.11
N GLU A 194 -12.37 1.95 -32.86
CA GLU A 194 -12.66 0.60 -32.32
C GLU A 194 -11.40 -0.08 -31.77
N GLN A 195 -10.28 0.02 -32.46
CA GLN A 195 -8.99 -0.47 -31.96
C GLN A 195 -8.60 0.21 -30.64
N GLN A 196 -8.81 1.52 -30.52
CA GLN A 196 -8.53 2.26 -29.30
C GLN A 196 -9.48 1.86 -28.16
N GLN A 197 -10.77 1.60 -28.47
CA GLN A 197 -11.73 1.07 -27.50
C GLN A 197 -11.32 -0.30 -26.99
N ASN A 198 -10.93 -1.24 -27.88
CA ASN A 198 -10.45 -2.57 -27.50
C ASN A 198 -9.24 -2.48 -26.55
N THR A 199 -8.36 -1.50 -26.74
CA THR A 199 -7.24 -1.24 -25.83
C THR A 199 -7.73 -0.78 -24.45
N SER A 200 -8.68 0.16 -24.41
CA SER A 200 -9.25 0.64 -23.14
C SER A 200 -10.05 -0.44 -22.40
N GLU A 201 -10.73 -1.33 -23.13
CA GLU A 201 -11.43 -2.48 -22.57
C GLU A 201 -10.45 -3.48 -21.94
N ARG A 202 -9.33 -3.77 -22.59
CA ARG A 202 -8.26 -4.60 -22.01
C ARG A 202 -7.69 -3.95 -20.75
N GLU A 203 -7.36 -2.66 -20.76
CA GLU A 203 -6.86 -1.94 -19.58
C GLU A 203 -7.86 -2.00 -18.41
N LEU A 204 -9.16 -1.89 -18.70
CA LEU A 204 -10.21 -2.06 -17.70
C LEU A 204 -10.20 -3.47 -17.10
N GLN A 205 -10.16 -4.50 -17.95
CA GLN A 205 -10.14 -5.90 -17.47
C GLN A 205 -8.87 -6.21 -16.67
N ASP A 206 -7.72 -5.68 -17.07
CA ASP A 206 -6.47 -5.82 -16.35
C ASP A 206 -6.56 -5.17 -14.95
N ALA A 207 -7.11 -3.97 -14.85
CA ALA A 207 -7.30 -3.29 -13.57
C ALA A 207 -8.31 -4.03 -12.68
N LEU A 208 -9.43 -4.52 -13.23
CA LEU A 208 -10.42 -5.30 -12.50
C LEU A 208 -9.84 -6.64 -12.01
N SER A 209 -9.03 -7.31 -12.83
CA SER A 209 -8.33 -8.55 -12.45
C SER A 209 -7.36 -8.31 -11.29
N GLN A 210 -6.59 -7.22 -11.32
CA GLN A 210 -5.71 -6.85 -10.22
C GLN A 210 -6.49 -6.50 -8.94
N LEU A 211 -7.63 -5.81 -9.04
CA LEU A 211 -8.51 -5.53 -7.91
C LEU A 211 -9.13 -6.82 -7.34
N GLN A 212 -9.45 -7.80 -8.20
CA GLN A 212 -9.95 -9.10 -7.77
C GLN A 212 -8.96 -9.84 -6.87
N ARG A 213 -7.65 -9.71 -7.11
CA ARG A 213 -6.61 -10.27 -6.22
C ARG A 213 -6.80 -9.79 -4.77
N TYR A 214 -7.07 -8.49 -4.58
CA TYR A 214 -7.26 -7.91 -3.24
C TYR A 214 -8.64 -8.18 -2.65
N SER A 215 -9.68 -8.20 -3.50
CA SER A 215 -11.06 -8.41 -3.07
C SER A 215 -11.40 -9.88 -2.83
N GLY A 216 -10.68 -10.82 -3.47
CA GLY A 216 -11.02 -12.25 -3.50
C GLY A 216 -12.35 -12.56 -4.22
N LYS A 217 -12.97 -11.56 -4.88
CA LYS A 217 -14.21 -11.68 -5.66
C LYS A 217 -14.11 -10.82 -6.92
N ALA A 218 -14.84 -11.21 -7.97
CA ALA A 218 -14.93 -10.41 -9.18
C ALA A 218 -15.49 -9.01 -8.90
N VAL A 219 -14.76 -8.00 -9.32
CA VAL A 219 -15.16 -6.58 -9.23
C VAL A 219 -15.90 -6.21 -10.52
N LYS A 220 -17.08 -5.58 -10.40
CA LYS A 220 -17.91 -5.21 -11.54
C LYS A 220 -17.65 -3.76 -11.97
N ALA A 221 -17.47 -3.52 -13.26
CA ALA A 221 -17.27 -2.18 -13.81
C ALA A 221 -18.42 -1.20 -13.48
N ASN A 222 -19.66 -1.71 -13.40
CA ASN A 222 -20.85 -0.88 -13.09
C ASN A 222 -20.85 -0.34 -11.65
N GLY A 223 -20.15 -0.99 -10.72
CA GLY A 223 -20.03 -0.54 -9.32
C GLY A 223 -18.94 0.53 -9.10
N LEU A 224 -18.13 0.83 -10.12
CA LEU A 224 -17.07 1.82 -10.01
C LEU A 224 -17.66 3.23 -10.00
N ALA A 225 -17.39 3.97 -8.92
CA ALA A 225 -17.80 5.36 -8.74
C ALA A 225 -16.62 6.20 -8.25
N ASP A 226 -16.60 7.49 -8.57
CA ASP A 226 -15.52 8.41 -8.17
C ASP A 226 -15.51 8.60 -6.64
N PRO A 227 -14.48 8.09 -5.93
CA PRO A 227 -14.40 8.16 -4.48
C PRO A 227 -14.02 9.56 -3.97
N PHE A 228 -13.57 10.47 -4.85
CA PHE A 228 -13.11 11.82 -4.54
C PHE A 228 -14.04 12.90 -5.07
N LYS A 229 -15.24 12.53 -5.53
CA LYS A 229 -16.20 13.47 -6.10
C LYS A 229 -16.47 14.66 -5.17
N GLY A 230 -16.24 15.85 -5.66
CA GLY A 230 -16.50 17.09 -4.92
C GLY A 230 -15.43 17.47 -3.89
N MET A 231 -14.35 16.71 -3.73
CA MET A 231 -13.24 17.07 -2.84
C MET A 231 -12.43 18.25 -3.40
N THR A 232 -12.30 19.31 -2.60
CA THR A 232 -11.46 20.47 -2.92
C THR A 232 -10.15 20.46 -2.15
N ALA A 233 -9.11 21.15 -2.65
CA ALA A 233 -7.84 21.27 -1.96
C ALA A 233 -8.00 21.85 -0.53
N ALA A 234 -8.91 22.80 -0.34
CA ALA A 234 -9.22 23.37 0.98
C ALA A 234 -9.85 22.33 1.94
N GLN A 235 -10.77 21.51 1.43
CA GLN A 235 -11.39 20.43 2.23
C GLN A 235 -10.39 19.35 2.58
N LEU A 236 -9.51 18.96 1.64
CA LEU A 236 -8.42 18.00 1.87
C LEU A 236 -7.47 18.50 2.95
N LYS A 237 -6.97 19.73 2.83
CA LYS A 237 -6.11 20.35 3.84
C LYS A 237 -6.80 20.40 5.21
N LYS A 238 -8.07 20.81 5.27
CA LYS A 238 -8.81 20.93 6.54
C LYS A 238 -9.02 19.58 7.22
N ARG A 239 -9.29 18.51 6.45
CA ARG A 239 -9.70 17.20 7.00
C ARG A 239 -8.55 16.20 7.15
N TYR A 240 -7.58 16.24 6.25
CA TYR A 240 -6.52 15.23 6.13
C TYR A 240 -5.10 15.82 6.21
N SER A 241 -4.92 17.08 6.61
CA SER A 241 -3.58 17.58 6.91
C SER A 241 -3.10 16.99 8.23
N GLN A 242 -1.91 16.41 8.19
CA GLN A 242 -1.25 15.82 9.37
C GLN A 242 0.18 16.34 9.46
N ASN A 243 0.74 16.32 10.66
CA ASN A 243 2.16 16.56 10.84
C ASN A 243 2.95 15.41 10.20
N GLN A 244 3.89 15.73 9.32
CA GLN A 244 4.73 14.75 8.62
C GLN A 244 5.46 13.77 9.55
N TYR A 245 5.75 14.17 10.79
CA TYR A 245 6.36 13.31 11.80
C TYR A 245 5.47 12.14 12.24
N LEU A 246 4.16 12.19 11.95
CA LEU A 246 3.20 11.12 12.22
C LEU A 246 2.99 10.20 11.01
N HIS A 247 3.65 10.49 9.88
CA HIS A 247 3.57 9.63 8.71
C HIS A 247 4.20 8.26 8.99
N PRO A 248 3.55 7.12 8.65
CA PRO A 248 4.08 5.78 8.95
C PRO A 248 5.51 5.55 8.44
N SER A 249 5.84 5.99 7.22
CA SER A 249 7.21 5.85 6.68
C SER A 249 8.23 6.67 7.45
N TYR A 250 7.86 7.88 7.92
CA TYR A 250 8.73 8.68 8.78
C TYR A 250 8.96 7.98 10.13
N GLN A 251 7.89 7.49 10.75
CA GLN A 251 7.98 6.76 12.02
C GLN A 251 8.80 5.48 11.90
N THR A 252 8.65 4.74 10.80
CA THR A 252 9.49 3.58 10.49
C THR A 252 10.97 3.96 10.41
N ALA A 253 11.31 5.01 9.66
CA ALA A 253 12.70 5.46 9.51
C ALA A 253 13.26 5.98 10.85
N GLN A 254 12.48 6.73 11.63
CA GLN A 254 12.88 7.22 12.95
C GLN A 254 13.10 6.06 13.95
N ALA A 255 12.23 5.05 13.95
CA ALA A 255 12.37 3.87 14.79
C ALA A 255 13.61 3.05 14.42
N LYS A 256 13.96 2.98 13.12
CA LYS A 256 15.22 2.35 12.66
C LYS A 256 16.46 3.09 13.16
N ILE A 257 16.45 4.42 13.22
CA ILE A 257 17.55 5.19 13.83
C ILE A 257 17.68 4.82 15.30
N THR A 258 16.56 4.76 16.03
CA THR A 258 16.58 4.38 17.46
C THR A 258 17.14 2.97 17.65
N SER A 259 16.71 2.01 16.80
CA SER A 259 17.24 0.65 16.79
C SER A 259 18.74 0.62 16.45
N ALA A 260 19.17 1.32 15.40
CA ALA A 260 20.58 1.38 15.01
C ALA A 260 21.46 1.99 16.09
N HIS A 261 20.98 3.05 16.76
CA HIS A 261 21.68 3.65 17.92
C HIS A 261 21.83 2.65 19.07
N ALA A 262 20.71 1.98 19.44
CA ALA A 262 20.75 0.94 20.46
C ALA A 262 21.68 -0.23 20.06
N GLY A 263 21.75 -0.55 18.75
CA GLY A 263 22.66 -1.54 18.22
C GLY A 263 24.14 -1.17 18.41
N VAL A 264 24.51 0.10 18.19
CA VAL A 264 25.87 0.59 18.48
C VAL A 264 26.20 0.42 19.96
N GLU A 265 25.29 0.79 20.85
CA GLU A 265 25.48 0.68 22.31
C GLU A 265 25.56 -0.79 22.76
N ALA A 266 24.74 -1.67 22.20
CA ALA A 266 24.81 -3.11 22.49
C ALA A 266 26.15 -3.72 22.05
N GLU A 267 26.62 -3.34 20.85
CA GLU A 267 27.92 -3.81 20.34
C GLU A 267 29.10 -3.29 21.17
N ARG A 268 29.07 -2.03 21.62
CA ARG A 268 30.05 -1.49 22.55
C ARG A 268 30.03 -2.21 23.88
N ALA A 269 28.86 -2.48 24.44
CA ALA A 269 28.71 -3.16 25.72
C ALA A 269 29.18 -4.63 25.66
N SER A 270 29.06 -5.30 24.51
CA SER A 270 29.54 -6.67 24.33
C SER A 270 31.07 -6.85 24.48
N ARG A 271 31.84 -5.75 24.45
CA ARG A 271 33.32 -5.76 24.60
C ARG A 271 33.77 -5.80 26.04
N TYR A 272 32.87 -5.57 27.00
CA TYR A 272 33.21 -5.61 28.43
C TYR A 272 33.23 -7.05 28.94
N PRO A 273 33.90 -7.30 30.09
CA PRO A 273 33.92 -8.61 30.73
C PRO A 273 32.51 -9.13 31.02
N LYS A 274 32.37 -10.45 31.08
CA LYS A 274 31.15 -11.12 31.54
C LYS A 274 31.44 -11.96 32.76
N LEU A 275 30.54 -11.91 33.74
CA LEU A 275 30.57 -12.72 34.95
C LEU A 275 29.39 -13.69 34.91
N ASP A 276 29.69 -14.97 34.76
CA ASP A 276 28.69 -16.04 34.71
C ASP A 276 28.82 -16.95 35.92
N LEU A 277 27.70 -17.39 36.49
CA LEU A 277 27.63 -18.49 37.43
C LEU A 277 27.42 -19.78 36.63
N VAL A 278 28.37 -20.70 36.77
CA VAL A 278 28.34 -21.99 36.06
C VAL A 278 28.19 -23.11 37.10
N GLY A 279 27.15 -23.91 36.95
CA GLY A 279 26.95 -25.18 37.66
C GLY A 279 27.12 -26.34 36.69
N GLN A 280 28.00 -27.28 37.01
CA GLN A 280 28.19 -28.49 36.20
C GLN A 280 28.10 -29.71 37.08
N ALA A 281 27.35 -30.72 36.62
CA ALA A 281 27.23 -32.00 37.29
C ALA A 281 27.46 -33.14 36.29
N THR A 282 28.40 -34.01 36.58
CA THR A 282 28.62 -35.26 35.87
C THR A 282 28.38 -36.43 36.84
N LYS A 283 28.49 -37.65 36.38
CA LYS A 283 28.40 -38.82 37.24
C LYS A 283 29.51 -38.84 38.29
N GLU A 284 30.65 -38.20 38.07
CA GLU A 284 31.86 -38.29 38.88
C GLU A 284 32.16 -36.98 39.61
N ASP A 285 31.70 -35.83 39.11
CA ASP A 285 32.07 -34.55 39.65
C ASP A 285 30.88 -33.58 39.62
N ARG A 286 30.84 -32.70 40.61
CA ARG A 286 29.88 -31.58 40.73
C ARG A 286 30.62 -30.32 41.07
N GLN A 287 30.49 -29.31 40.24
CA GLN A 287 31.19 -28.02 40.40
C GLN A 287 30.22 -26.89 40.27
N VAL A 288 30.39 -25.88 41.13
CA VAL A 288 29.73 -24.57 40.95
C VAL A 288 30.86 -23.53 41.08
N TYR A 289 30.97 -22.68 40.07
CA TYR A 289 32.03 -21.67 40.05
C TYR A 289 31.59 -20.39 39.34
N LEU A 290 32.27 -19.30 39.62
CA LEU A 290 32.16 -18.04 38.94
C LEU A 290 33.15 -18.04 37.76
N ASN A 291 32.68 -17.77 36.57
CA ASN A 291 33.49 -17.64 35.39
C ASN A 291 33.55 -16.18 34.92
N VAL A 292 34.73 -15.60 34.86
CA VAL A 292 34.95 -14.26 34.26
C VAL A 292 35.58 -14.49 32.88
N SER A 293 34.92 -14.01 31.84
CA SER A 293 35.43 -14.05 30.48
C SER A 293 35.57 -12.65 29.90
N TRP A 294 36.70 -12.33 29.29
CA TRP A 294 36.97 -11.04 28.69
C TRP A 294 37.93 -11.18 27.49
N ASP A 295 37.48 -10.75 26.31
CA ASP A 295 38.32 -10.67 25.12
C ASP A 295 39.07 -9.33 25.12
N MET A 296 40.24 -9.27 25.79
CA MET A 296 41.05 -8.05 25.91
C MET A 296 41.55 -7.50 24.55
N PHE A 297 41.79 -8.38 23.60
CA PHE A 297 42.19 -8.00 22.24
C PHE A 297 41.37 -8.77 21.21
N ASN A 298 40.42 -8.07 20.60
CA ASN A 298 39.60 -8.59 19.51
C ASN A 298 39.41 -7.51 18.44
N ARG A 299 40.21 -7.57 17.39
CA ARG A 299 40.17 -6.59 16.28
C ARG A 299 38.82 -6.63 15.54
N ALA A 300 38.21 -7.80 15.39
CA ALA A 300 36.91 -7.95 14.75
C ALA A 300 35.81 -7.15 15.46
N SER A 301 35.78 -7.18 16.79
CA SER A 301 34.84 -6.41 17.60
C SER A 301 34.96 -4.87 17.37
N SER A 302 36.16 -4.36 17.10
CA SER A 302 36.34 -2.92 16.79
C SER A 302 35.70 -2.56 15.45
N TYR A 303 35.84 -3.42 14.43
CA TYR A 303 35.18 -3.21 13.13
C TYR A 303 33.65 -3.43 13.20
N SER A 304 33.17 -4.33 14.05
CA SER A 304 31.73 -4.51 14.29
C SER A 304 31.09 -3.25 14.87
N VAL A 305 31.72 -2.61 15.85
CA VAL A 305 31.26 -1.29 16.36
C VAL A 305 31.25 -0.24 15.24
N GLN A 306 32.30 -0.21 14.41
CA GLN A 306 32.38 0.72 13.28
C GLN A 306 31.27 0.45 12.26
N GLU A 307 31.00 -0.82 11.92
CA GLU A 307 29.89 -1.22 11.04
C GLU A 307 28.53 -0.71 11.56
N LYS A 308 28.26 -0.93 12.86
CA LYS A 308 27.02 -0.45 13.47
C LYS A 308 26.93 1.09 13.47
N ALA A 309 28.04 1.79 13.70
CA ALA A 309 28.08 3.24 13.62
C ALA A 309 27.80 3.76 12.19
N GLN A 310 28.35 3.11 11.15
CA GLN A 310 28.04 3.45 9.77
C GLN A 310 26.58 3.13 9.39
N THR A 311 26.03 2.04 9.93
CA THR A 311 24.61 1.71 9.77
C THR A 311 23.73 2.83 10.36
N LEU A 312 24.06 3.36 11.53
CA LEU A 312 23.34 4.48 12.14
C LEU A 312 23.37 5.73 11.23
N GLU A 313 24.52 6.08 10.65
CA GLU A 313 24.62 7.22 9.73
C GLU A 313 23.83 7.00 8.44
N ALA A 314 23.80 5.76 7.92
CA ALA A 314 22.97 5.39 6.77
C ALA A 314 21.46 5.55 7.07
N GLU A 315 21.00 5.13 8.26
CA GLU A 315 19.59 5.29 8.64
C GLU A 315 19.22 6.77 8.88
N LYS A 316 20.12 7.60 9.38
CA LYS A 316 19.91 9.06 9.47
C LYS A 316 19.72 9.69 8.08
N SER A 317 20.56 9.32 7.11
CA SER A 317 20.45 9.80 5.74
C SER A 317 19.13 9.34 5.09
N ARG A 318 18.69 8.11 5.38
CA ARG A 318 17.42 7.56 4.90
C ARG A 318 16.21 8.31 5.47
N LEU A 319 16.26 8.72 6.75
CA LEU A 319 15.20 9.53 7.36
C LEU A 319 15.08 10.88 6.65
N GLU A 320 16.22 11.56 6.39
CA GLU A 320 16.20 12.86 5.70
C GLU A 320 15.67 12.72 4.27
N GLN A 321 16.07 11.66 3.55
CA GLN A 321 15.49 11.37 2.24
C GLN A 321 13.97 11.16 2.32
N THR A 322 13.48 10.34 3.25
CA THR A 322 12.04 10.09 3.44
C THR A 322 11.29 11.40 3.69
N LYS A 323 11.85 12.31 4.48
CA LYS A 323 11.26 13.61 4.75
C LYS A 323 11.17 14.46 3.48
N LEU A 324 12.25 14.56 2.72
CA LEU A 324 12.29 15.31 1.45
C LEU A 324 11.28 14.74 0.44
N ASP A 325 11.20 13.43 0.31
CA ASP A 325 10.25 12.75 -0.58
C ASP A 325 8.79 13.04 -0.21
N LEU A 326 8.45 13.03 1.09
CA LEU A 326 7.11 13.37 1.57
C LEU A 326 6.76 14.83 1.35
N GLU A 327 7.71 15.75 1.59
CA GLU A 327 7.53 17.19 1.35
C GLU A 327 7.34 17.49 -0.15
N GLU A 328 8.16 16.87 -1.01
CA GLU A 328 8.03 16.98 -2.46
C GLU A 328 6.68 16.45 -2.94
N LYS A 329 6.31 15.23 -2.52
CA LYS A 329 5.04 14.61 -2.90
C LYS A 329 3.84 15.45 -2.45
N THR A 330 3.87 16.01 -1.24
CA THR A 330 2.82 16.89 -0.73
C THR A 330 2.69 18.15 -1.60
N ARG A 331 3.81 18.82 -1.88
CA ARG A 331 3.84 20.03 -2.69
C ARG A 331 3.36 19.78 -4.12
N THR A 332 3.88 18.73 -4.76
CA THR A 332 3.51 18.35 -6.13
C THR A 332 2.04 17.96 -6.21
N ALA A 333 1.52 17.20 -5.25
CA ALA A 333 0.10 16.85 -5.21
C ALA A 333 -0.81 18.08 -5.13
N LEU A 334 -0.45 19.08 -4.31
CA LEU A 334 -1.23 20.31 -4.19
C LEU A 334 -1.18 21.18 -5.46
N ILE A 335 -0.02 21.29 -6.11
CA ILE A 335 0.12 21.98 -7.40
C ILE A 335 -0.75 21.28 -8.44
N ASN A 336 -0.63 19.97 -8.57
CA ASN A 336 -1.37 19.17 -9.54
C ASN A 336 -2.89 19.26 -9.34
N LEU A 337 -3.37 19.29 -8.09
CA LEU A 337 -4.79 19.47 -7.77
C LEU A 337 -5.37 20.76 -8.37
N GLU A 338 -4.65 21.89 -8.27
CA GLU A 338 -5.09 23.15 -8.81
C GLU A 338 -4.95 23.21 -10.34
N GLU A 339 -3.84 22.69 -10.88
CA GLU A 339 -3.58 22.69 -12.31
C GLU A 339 -4.57 21.82 -13.08
N TYR A 340 -4.77 20.56 -12.65
CA TYR A 340 -5.72 19.66 -13.34
C TYR A 340 -7.16 20.16 -13.21
N ARG A 341 -7.54 20.81 -12.12
CA ARG A 341 -8.86 21.44 -12.00
C ARG A 341 -9.06 22.54 -13.03
N ARG A 342 -8.06 23.42 -13.21
CA ARG A 342 -8.08 24.47 -14.26
C ARG A 342 -8.12 23.86 -15.66
N GLN A 343 -7.29 22.84 -15.90
CA GLN A 343 -7.24 22.11 -17.16
C GLN A 343 -8.58 21.47 -17.53
N ILE A 344 -9.24 20.78 -16.59
CA ILE A 344 -10.58 20.21 -16.78
C ILE A 344 -11.59 21.30 -17.17
N GLY A 345 -11.54 22.48 -16.53
CA GLY A 345 -12.39 23.61 -16.89
C GLY A 345 -12.19 24.07 -18.33
N THR A 346 -10.93 24.16 -18.79
CA THR A 346 -10.59 24.55 -20.18
C THR A 346 -10.99 23.45 -21.16
N LEU A 347 -10.66 22.19 -20.88
CA LEU A 347 -11.02 21.05 -21.73
C LEU A 347 -12.53 20.90 -21.86
N SER A 348 -13.30 21.17 -20.80
CA SER A 348 -14.76 21.12 -20.87
C SER A 348 -15.33 22.16 -21.82
N LYS A 349 -14.78 23.38 -21.82
CA LYS A 349 -15.15 24.42 -22.79
C LYS A 349 -14.77 24.01 -24.20
N GLN A 350 -13.56 23.47 -24.39
CA GLN A 350 -13.07 22.99 -25.67
C GLN A 350 -13.98 21.89 -26.25
N VAL A 351 -14.35 20.88 -25.42
CA VAL A 351 -15.28 19.80 -25.83
C VAL A 351 -16.62 20.37 -26.28
N ASN A 352 -17.18 21.34 -25.54
CA ASN A 352 -18.45 21.96 -25.92
C ASN A 352 -18.34 22.72 -27.24
N SER A 353 -17.28 23.51 -27.45
CA SER A 353 -17.07 24.25 -28.71
C SER A 353 -16.84 23.31 -29.89
N LEU A 354 -16.05 22.23 -29.71
CA LEU A 354 -15.81 21.23 -30.76
C LEU A 354 -17.09 20.44 -31.08
N TYR A 355 -17.93 20.16 -30.09
CA TYR A 355 -19.23 19.54 -30.32
C TYR A 355 -20.13 20.43 -31.20
N GLU A 356 -20.19 21.73 -30.97
CA GLU A 356 -20.93 22.67 -31.82
C GLU A 356 -20.32 22.74 -33.22
N VAL A 357 -19.00 22.85 -33.36
CA VAL A 357 -18.31 22.85 -34.67
C VAL A 357 -18.64 21.58 -35.46
N THR A 358 -18.56 20.44 -34.84
CA THR A 358 -18.86 19.15 -35.46
C THR A 358 -20.32 19.09 -35.95
N ASN A 359 -21.26 19.57 -35.15
CA ASN A 359 -22.66 19.64 -35.54
C ASN A 359 -22.86 20.61 -36.73
N PHE A 360 -22.23 21.79 -36.75
CA PHE A 360 -22.30 22.70 -37.88
C PHE A 360 -21.65 22.09 -39.14
N TYR A 361 -20.51 21.41 -39.02
CA TYR A 361 -19.84 20.76 -40.15
C TYR A 361 -20.70 19.63 -40.68
N LYS A 362 -21.39 18.88 -39.86
CA LYS A 362 -22.35 17.82 -40.26
C LYS A 362 -23.50 18.42 -41.12
N LEU A 363 -24.12 19.52 -40.65
CA LEU A 363 -25.17 20.21 -41.40
C LEU A 363 -24.67 20.79 -42.72
N GLN A 364 -23.46 21.36 -42.74
CA GLN A 364 -22.84 21.88 -43.99
C GLN A 364 -22.47 20.78 -44.96
N PHE A 365 -22.05 19.61 -44.47
CA PHE A 365 -21.76 18.44 -45.29
C PHE A 365 -23.04 17.94 -46.00
N GLN A 366 -24.16 17.85 -45.29
CA GLN A 366 -25.45 17.43 -45.82
C GLN A 366 -25.94 18.31 -47.00
N ILE A 367 -25.56 19.59 -47.03
CA ILE A 367 -25.89 20.52 -48.14
C ILE A 367 -24.71 20.74 -49.09
N ALA A 368 -23.73 19.86 -49.10
CA ALA A 368 -22.53 19.87 -49.94
C ALA A 368 -21.68 21.15 -49.85
N LYS A 369 -21.74 21.89 -48.74
CA LYS A 369 -20.92 23.08 -48.45
C LYS A 369 -19.64 22.80 -47.67
N ARG A 370 -19.42 21.59 -47.23
CA ARG A 370 -18.25 21.17 -46.48
C ARG A 370 -17.80 19.76 -46.93
N SER A 371 -16.48 19.53 -46.93
CA SER A 371 -15.94 18.21 -47.29
C SER A 371 -16.14 17.19 -46.14
N LEU A 372 -16.22 15.89 -46.50
CA LEU A 372 -16.21 14.84 -45.49
C LEU A 372 -14.95 14.85 -44.66
N LEU A 373 -13.81 15.14 -45.25
CA LEU A 373 -12.52 15.19 -44.53
C LEU A 373 -12.56 16.21 -43.41
N ASP A 374 -13.15 17.40 -43.63
CA ASP A 374 -13.31 18.41 -42.57
C ASP A 374 -14.18 17.91 -41.44
N LEU A 375 -15.29 17.21 -41.74
CA LEU A 375 -16.18 16.63 -40.72
C LEU A 375 -15.47 15.52 -39.92
N LEU A 376 -14.77 14.61 -40.62
CA LEU A 376 -14.01 13.54 -39.94
C LEU A 376 -12.87 14.08 -39.05
N ASN A 377 -12.22 15.18 -39.50
CA ASN A 377 -11.19 15.83 -38.67
C ASN A 377 -11.80 16.49 -37.44
N ALA A 378 -12.93 17.16 -37.57
CA ALA A 378 -13.64 17.75 -36.43
C ALA A 378 -14.10 16.68 -35.40
N GLU A 379 -14.59 15.53 -35.88
CA GLU A 379 -14.93 14.38 -35.00
C GLU A 379 -13.71 13.81 -34.29
N ASN A 380 -12.57 13.71 -34.96
CA ASN A 380 -11.34 13.25 -34.33
C ASN A 380 -10.83 14.24 -33.28
N GLU A 381 -10.91 15.54 -33.53
CA GLU A 381 -10.56 16.58 -32.56
C GLU A 381 -11.48 16.56 -31.33
N LEU A 382 -12.80 16.37 -31.56
CA LEU A 382 -13.78 16.26 -30.47
C LEU A 382 -13.47 15.02 -29.60
N LEU A 383 -13.26 13.85 -30.19
CA LEU A 383 -12.92 12.64 -29.46
C LEU A 383 -11.59 12.79 -28.69
N SER A 384 -10.58 13.38 -29.31
CA SER A 384 -9.29 13.68 -28.66
C SER A 384 -9.45 14.61 -27.46
N ALA A 385 -10.29 15.64 -27.55
CA ALA A 385 -10.59 16.54 -26.43
C ALA A 385 -11.38 15.84 -25.32
N GLU A 386 -12.37 14.97 -25.66
CA GLU A 386 -13.09 14.15 -24.68
C GLU A 386 -12.13 13.21 -23.91
N LEU A 387 -11.21 12.53 -24.59
CA LEU A 387 -10.22 11.62 -23.98
C LEU A 387 -9.19 12.40 -23.15
N SER A 388 -8.78 13.60 -23.59
CA SER A 388 -7.89 14.48 -22.83
C SER A 388 -8.55 14.93 -21.53
N ARG A 389 -9.86 15.20 -21.55
CA ARG A 389 -10.63 15.51 -20.33
C ARG A 389 -10.68 14.31 -19.39
N VAL A 390 -10.96 13.10 -19.88
CA VAL A 390 -10.94 11.87 -19.06
C VAL A 390 -9.57 11.68 -18.40
N SER A 391 -8.49 11.90 -19.15
CA SER A 391 -7.12 11.83 -18.61
C SER A 391 -6.88 12.87 -17.52
N ALA A 392 -7.29 14.11 -17.72
CA ALA A 392 -7.14 15.18 -16.71
C ALA A 392 -7.98 14.90 -15.45
N GLU A 393 -9.18 14.35 -15.59
CA GLU A 393 -10.02 13.92 -14.46
C GLU A 393 -9.36 12.79 -13.65
N TYR A 394 -8.75 11.81 -14.32
CA TYR A 394 -7.95 10.78 -13.66
C TYR A 394 -6.77 11.39 -12.90
N GLN A 395 -6.01 12.28 -13.52
CA GLN A 395 -4.85 12.93 -12.88
C GLN A 395 -5.27 13.77 -11.67
N LEU A 396 -6.43 14.45 -11.73
CA LEU A 396 -6.99 15.15 -10.57
C LEU A 396 -7.27 14.19 -9.41
N ARG A 397 -7.94 13.06 -9.69
CA ARG A 397 -8.24 12.03 -8.68
C ARG A 397 -6.95 11.43 -8.10
N HIS A 398 -5.97 11.17 -8.95
CA HIS A 398 -4.66 10.65 -8.54
C HIS A 398 -3.91 11.66 -7.65
N SER A 399 -3.98 12.95 -7.95
CA SER A 399 -3.38 14.00 -7.11
C SER A 399 -4.03 14.08 -5.71
N VAL A 400 -5.35 13.80 -5.60
CA VAL A 400 -6.02 13.66 -4.29
C VAL A 400 -5.44 12.48 -3.52
N LEU A 401 -5.27 11.33 -4.18
CA LEU A 401 -4.69 10.13 -3.59
C LEU A 401 -3.24 10.37 -3.14
N ASP A 402 -2.42 11.02 -3.99
CA ASP A 402 -1.05 11.39 -3.65
C ASP A 402 -0.97 12.31 -2.43
N TYR A 403 -1.89 13.27 -2.33
CA TYR A 403 -1.97 14.12 -1.15
C TYR A 403 -2.32 13.31 0.11
N LEU A 404 -3.34 12.44 0.05
CA LEU A 404 -3.71 11.58 1.18
C LEU A 404 -2.55 10.69 1.62
N TYR A 405 -1.86 10.09 0.66
CA TYR A 405 -0.69 9.26 0.92
C TYR A 405 0.45 10.07 1.55
N SER A 406 0.77 11.25 1.02
CA SER A 406 1.85 12.10 1.56
C SER A 406 1.58 12.60 2.99
N GLN A 407 0.31 12.55 3.41
CA GLN A 407 -0.11 12.84 4.79
C GLN A 407 -0.24 11.56 5.65
N GLY A 408 -0.02 10.36 5.10
CA GLY A 408 -0.25 9.09 5.80
C GLY A 408 -1.71 8.88 6.18
N MET A 409 -2.63 9.40 5.38
CA MET A 409 -4.07 9.42 5.68
C MET A 409 -4.90 8.55 4.73
N THR A 410 -4.29 7.79 3.83
CA THR A 410 -5.01 6.93 2.87
C THR A 410 -5.81 5.86 3.60
N THR A 411 -5.22 5.21 4.60
CA THR A 411 -5.91 4.20 5.42
C THR A 411 -7.06 4.81 6.21
N LYS A 412 -6.87 5.98 6.82
CA LYS A 412 -7.92 6.68 7.57
C LYS A 412 -9.05 7.10 6.67
N TRP A 413 -8.74 7.70 5.52
CA TRP A 413 -9.73 8.05 4.51
C TRP A 413 -10.51 6.80 4.04
N ALA A 414 -9.82 5.68 3.79
CA ALA A 414 -10.44 4.42 3.38
C ALA A 414 -11.44 3.87 4.42
N THR A 415 -11.15 4.03 5.71
CA THR A 415 -12.07 3.64 6.79
C THR A 415 -13.24 4.61 6.95
N ASP A 416 -13.04 5.90 6.62
CA ASP A 416 -14.05 6.95 6.67
C ASP A 416 -15.01 6.94 5.46
N LEU A 417 -14.78 6.10 4.44
CA LEU A 417 -15.69 5.94 3.30
C LEU A 417 -17.08 5.50 3.79
N LYS A 418 -18.07 6.33 3.52
CA LYS A 418 -19.48 6.06 3.89
C LYS A 418 -20.21 5.36 2.77
#